data_016cd729b810e9e7e2332a84725e3aa4
#
_entry.id   016cd729b810e9e7e2332a84725e3aa4
#
_cell.length_a   1.000
_cell.length_b   1.000
_cell.length_c   1.000
_cell.angle_alpha   90.00
_cell.angle_beta   90.00
_cell.angle_gamma   90.00
#
_symmetry.space_group_name_H-M   'P 1'
#
loop_
_entity.id
_entity.type
_entity.pdbx_description
1 polymer ?
#
loop_
_entity_poly.entity_id
_entity_poly.type
_entity_poly.pdbx_seq_one_letter_code
_entity_poly.pdbx_strand_id
1 'polypeptide(L)'
;FMDEDDAIAMAASGTVAVLLPGAFYFLRETQLPPMDALRKHGVKIAIASDLNPGTSPALSLRLMLNMACTCFRMTPEEALAGATIHAATALGMADTHGSLEAGKVADFVAWQIDRPADLSYWLGGDLEKRVVRHGVETSV
;
A
#
# COMPACT_ATOMS: atom_id res chain seq x y z
N PHE A 1 18.56 6.40 9.58
CA PHE A 1 17.60 6.98 8.62
C PHE A 1 18.15 6.74 7.22
N MET A 2 17.27 6.45 6.27
CA MET A 2 17.62 6.14 4.89
C MET A 2 17.99 7.41 4.12
N ASP A 3 19.07 7.35 3.35
CA ASP A 3 19.53 8.42 2.46
C ASP A 3 19.45 8.02 0.97
N GLU A 4 20.05 8.78 0.08
CA GLU A 4 20.01 8.52 -1.36
C GLU A 4 20.82 7.28 -1.74
N ASP A 5 21.94 7.02 -1.07
CA ASP A 5 22.78 5.85 -1.34
C ASP A 5 22.07 4.56 -0.94
N ASP A 6 21.27 4.59 0.13
CA ASP A 6 20.38 3.50 0.52
C ASP A 6 19.32 3.23 -0.56
N ALA A 7 18.71 4.28 -1.13
CA ALA A 7 17.73 4.13 -2.21
C ALA A 7 18.37 3.52 -3.47
N ILE A 8 19.60 3.90 -3.81
CA ILE A 8 20.37 3.30 -4.92
C ILE A 8 20.60 1.80 -4.65
N ALA A 9 21.04 1.46 -3.44
CA ALA A 9 21.29 0.07 -3.06
C ALA A 9 20.01 -0.78 -3.09
N MET A 10 18.88 -0.23 -2.61
CA MET A 10 17.58 -0.88 -2.69
C MET A 10 17.14 -1.13 -4.13
N ALA A 11 17.28 -0.13 -5.01
CA ALA A 11 16.96 -0.27 -6.43
C ALA A 11 17.81 -1.36 -7.10
N ALA A 12 19.12 -1.37 -6.83
CA ALA A 12 20.05 -2.36 -7.39
C ALA A 12 19.75 -3.80 -6.92
N SER A 13 19.30 -3.97 -5.67
CA SER A 13 18.96 -5.28 -5.10
C SER A 13 17.52 -5.72 -5.39
N GLY A 14 16.65 -4.84 -5.91
CA GLY A 14 15.22 -5.10 -6.05
C GLY A 14 14.47 -5.10 -4.71
N THR A 15 15.07 -4.57 -3.65
CA THR A 15 14.42 -4.45 -2.32
C THR A 15 13.24 -3.49 -2.40
N VAL A 16 12.12 -3.88 -1.79
CA VAL A 16 10.90 -3.05 -1.72
C VAL A 16 10.91 -2.23 -0.43
N ALA A 17 10.67 -0.93 -0.53
CA ALA A 17 10.45 -0.07 0.63
C ALA A 17 9.04 -0.27 1.16
N VAL A 18 8.87 -0.66 2.42
CA VAL A 18 7.54 -0.79 3.04
C VAL A 18 7.29 0.40 3.95
N LEU A 19 6.29 1.21 3.61
CA LEU A 19 5.88 2.37 4.39
C LEU A 19 4.74 2.01 5.34
N LEU A 20 4.79 2.56 6.54
CA LEU A 20 3.88 2.28 7.66
C LEU A 20 3.17 3.56 8.11
N PRO A 21 2.19 4.07 7.35
CA PRO A 21 1.55 5.36 7.65
C PRO A 21 0.84 5.37 9.01
N GLY A 22 0.28 4.23 9.43
CA GLY A 22 -0.38 4.08 10.72
C GLY A 22 0.58 4.26 11.89
N ALA A 23 1.75 3.62 11.83
CA ALA A 23 2.79 3.75 12.83
C ALA A 23 3.35 5.19 12.86
N PHE A 24 3.61 5.78 11.69
CA PHE A 24 4.05 7.17 11.57
C PHE A 24 3.11 8.13 12.30
N TYR A 25 1.81 8.00 12.06
CA TYR A 25 0.79 8.81 12.72
C TYR A 25 0.70 8.53 14.22
N PHE A 26 0.60 7.26 14.60
CA PHE A 26 0.36 6.87 16.00
C PHE A 26 1.52 7.22 16.91
N LEU A 27 2.75 7.07 16.45
CA LEU A 27 3.97 7.45 17.16
C LEU A 27 4.29 8.94 17.08
N ARG A 28 3.51 9.71 16.31
CA ARG A 28 3.74 11.14 16.08
C ARG A 28 5.12 11.42 15.48
N GLU A 29 5.54 10.54 14.57
CA GLU A 29 6.80 10.71 13.85
C GLU A 29 6.79 12.00 13.02
N THR A 30 7.94 12.62 12.91
CA THR A 30 8.13 13.87 12.16
C THR A 30 9.05 13.72 10.97
N GLN A 31 9.90 12.69 10.98
CA GLN A 31 10.81 12.43 9.89
C GLN A 31 10.13 11.63 8.77
N LEU A 32 9.95 12.28 7.64
CA LEU A 32 9.35 11.67 6.46
C LEU A 32 10.30 10.66 5.80
N PRO A 33 9.75 9.61 5.16
CA PRO A 33 10.54 8.77 4.28
C PRO A 33 11.08 9.58 3.09
N PRO A 34 12.24 9.23 2.52
CA PRO A 34 12.85 9.97 1.41
C PRO A 34 12.16 9.63 0.08
N MET A 35 10.91 10.07 -0.07
CA MET A 35 10.05 9.75 -1.19
C MET A 35 10.65 10.11 -2.55
N ASP A 36 11.33 11.26 -2.62
CA ASP A 36 11.94 11.73 -3.86
C ASP A 36 13.10 10.84 -4.30
N ALA A 37 13.93 10.38 -3.36
CA ALA A 37 15.01 9.44 -3.66
C ALA A 37 14.46 8.08 -4.10
N LEU A 38 13.45 7.56 -3.40
CA LEU A 38 12.78 6.30 -3.76
C LEU A 38 12.20 6.35 -5.17
N ARG A 39 11.51 7.44 -5.53
CA ARG A 39 10.96 7.65 -6.87
C ARG A 39 12.05 7.80 -7.92
N LYS A 40 13.06 8.63 -7.65
CA LYS A 40 14.18 8.91 -8.55
C LYS A 40 14.91 7.63 -8.98
N HIS A 41 15.09 6.70 -8.05
CA HIS A 41 15.79 5.45 -8.31
C HIS A 41 14.86 4.27 -8.63
N GLY A 42 13.55 4.51 -8.76
CA GLY A 42 12.58 3.50 -9.16
C GLY A 42 12.39 2.37 -8.12
N VAL A 43 12.63 2.66 -6.84
CA VAL A 43 12.38 1.71 -5.75
C VAL A 43 10.88 1.46 -5.65
N LYS A 44 10.46 0.19 -5.66
CA LYS A 44 9.07 -0.16 -5.41
C LYS A 44 8.69 0.19 -3.97
N ILE A 45 7.54 0.83 -3.80
CA ILE A 45 7.04 1.27 -2.50
C ILE A 45 5.77 0.49 -2.17
N ALA A 46 5.80 -0.33 -1.14
CA ALA A 46 4.64 -1.00 -0.58
C ALA A 46 4.08 -0.23 0.62
N ILE A 47 2.81 -0.44 0.92
CA ILE A 47 2.12 0.12 2.08
C ILE A 47 1.59 -1.02 2.93
N ALA A 48 1.82 -0.97 4.24
CA ALA A 48 1.28 -1.91 5.20
C ALA A 48 0.62 -1.19 6.39
N SER A 49 -0.31 -1.88 7.05
CA SER A 49 -0.93 -1.37 8.27
C SER A 49 -0.01 -1.53 9.48
N ASP A 50 0.89 -2.51 9.44
CA ASP A 50 1.69 -2.90 10.61
C ASP A 50 0.81 -3.11 11.86
N LEU A 51 -0.35 -3.76 11.66
CA LEU A 51 -1.36 -3.90 12.72
C LEU A 51 -0.78 -4.57 13.97
N ASN A 52 -0.63 -3.77 14.99
CA ASN A 52 -0.22 -4.22 16.33
C ASN A 52 -0.74 -3.24 17.40
N PRO A 53 -0.90 -3.68 18.66
CA PRO A 53 -1.45 -2.84 19.71
C PRO A 53 -0.49 -1.74 20.21
N GLY A 54 0.80 -1.85 19.92
CA GLY A 54 1.83 -0.94 20.46
C GLY A 54 2.04 0.32 19.64
N THR A 55 2.12 0.17 18.33
CA THR A 55 2.58 1.25 17.44
C THR A 55 1.63 1.54 16.28
N SER A 56 0.71 0.63 15.94
CA SER A 56 -0.23 0.82 14.83
C SER A 56 -1.52 0.03 15.03
N PRO A 57 -2.45 0.47 15.90
CA PRO A 57 -3.72 -0.22 16.12
C PRO A 57 -4.71 0.07 14.97
N ALA A 58 -4.24 -0.04 13.72
CA ALA A 58 -4.96 0.33 12.52
C ALA A 58 -5.59 -0.90 11.84
N LEU A 59 -6.92 -0.98 11.83
CA LEU A 59 -7.69 -2.11 11.30
C LEU A 59 -8.00 -2.01 9.80
N SER A 60 -7.74 -0.86 9.18
CA SER A 60 -8.14 -0.59 7.79
C SER A 60 -6.95 -0.32 6.89
N LEU A 61 -6.68 -1.22 5.93
CA LEU A 61 -5.68 -0.95 4.89
C LEU A 61 -6.09 0.23 3.99
N ARG A 62 -7.40 0.42 3.75
CA ARG A 62 -7.90 1.58 3.01
C ARG A 62 -7.54 2.91 3.70
N LEU A 63 -7.60 2.96 5.03
CA LEU A 63 -7.14 4.13 5.77
C LEU A 63 -5.64 4.38 5.55
N MET A 64 -4.84 3.32 5.41
CA MET A 64 -3.41 3.45 5.09
C MET A 64 -3.17 4.10 3.73
N LEU A 65 -4.03 3.86 2.73
CA LEU A 65 -3.95 4.55 1.43
C LEU A 65 -4.17 6.06 1.59
N ASN A 66 -5.19 6.46 2.36
CA ASN A 66 -5.44 7.88 2.65
C ASN A 66 -4.25 8.52 3.36
N MET A 67 -3.74 7.87 4.40
CA MET A 67 -2.62 8.40 5.19
C MET A 67 -1.32 8.45 4.37
N ALA A 68 -1.07 7.50 3.48
CA ALA A 68 0.09 7.52 2.58
C ALA A 68 0.03 8.72 1.62
N CYS A 69 -1.16 9.01 1.07
CA CYS A 69 -1.36 10.19 0.23
C CYS A 69 -1.18 11.49 1.05
N THR A 70 -1.75 11.55 2.25
CA THR A 70 -1.75 12.76 3.07
C THR A 70 -0.41 13.01 3.75
N CYS A 71 0.17 12.00 4.40
CA CYS A 71 1.40 12.15 5.19
C CYS A 71 2.66 12.07 4.32
N PHE A 72 2.68 11.16 3.33
CA PHE A 72 3.89 10.89 2.52
C PHE A 72 3.80 11.46 1.10
N ARG A 73 2.71 12.17 0.77
CA ARG A 73 2.49 12.78 -0.55
C ARG A 73 2.57 11.77 -1.71
N MET A 74 2.09 10.56 -1.47
CA MET A 74 1.90 9.58 -2.54
C MET A 74 0.70 9.97 -3.40
N THR A 75 0.76 9.67 -4.69
CA THR A 75 -0.44 9.75 -5.52
C THR A 75 -1.38 8.59 -5.17
N PRO A 76 -2.71 8.71 -5.46
CA PRO A 76 -3.63 7.60 -5.27
C PRO A 76 -3.21 6.33 -6.00
N GLU A 77 -2.61 6.46 -7.19
CA GLU A 77 -2.11 5.35 -8.00
C GLU A 77 -0.90 4.69 -7.34
N GLU A 78 0.05 5.47 -6.82
CA GLU A 78 1.19 4.95 -6.06
C GLU A 78 0.71 4.21 -4.80
N ALA A 79 -0.25 4.78 -4.07
CA ALA A 79 -0.79 4.17 -2.87
C ALA A 79 -1.52 2.86 -3.19
N LEU A 80 -2.32 2.82 -4.25
CA LEU A 80 -3.01 1.61 -4.69
C LEU A 80 -2.02 0.52 -5.14
N ALA A 81 -1.02 0.88 -5.96
CA ALA A 81 0.06 -0.04 -6.36
C ALA A 81 0.83 -0.54 -5.12
N GLY A 82 1.06 0.33 -4.14
CA GLY A 82 1.71 0.02 -2.88
C GLY A 82 0.97 -1.03 -2.04
N ALA A 83 -0.36 -1.02 -2.07
CA ALA A 83 -1.19 -1.99 -1.36
C ALA A 83 -1.50 -3.26 -2.18
N THR A 84 -1.09 -3.33 -3.43
CA THR A 84 -1.39 -4.43 -4.36
C THR A 84 -0.11 -5.04 -4.93
N ILE A 85 0.30 -4.65 -6.13
CA ILE A 85 1.40 -5.30 -6.85
C ILE A 85 2.77 -5.11 -6.16
N HIS A 86 3.04 -3.96 -5.55
CA HIS A 86 4.30 -3.75 -4.82
C HIS A 86 4.30 -4.52 -3.49
N ALA A 87 3.15 -4.61 -2.79
CA ALA A 87 3.02 -5.45 -1.61
C ALA A 87 3.22 -6.93 -1.97
N ALA A 88 2.62 -7.41 -3.06
CA ALA A 88 2.83 -8.76 -3.56
C ALA A 88 4.31 -9.02 -3.92
N THR A 89 5.00 -8.02 -4.51
CA THR A 89 6.44 -8.11 -4.77
C THR A 89 7.23 -8.24 -3.46
N ALA A 90 6.92 -7.43 -2.44
CA ALA A 90 7.60 -7.49 -1.14
C ALA A 90 7.45 -8.86 -0.46
N LEU A 91 6.33 -9.53 -0.69
CA LEU A 91 6.02 -10.87 -0.17
C LEU A 91 6.53 -12.02 -1.04
N GLY A 92 7.15 -11.74 -2.20
CA GLY A 92 7.55 -12.77 -3.17
C GLY A 92 6.37 -13.45 -3.87
N MET A 93 5.21 -12.79 -3.94
CA MET A 93 3.96 -13.35 -4.47
C MET A 93 3.50 -12.69 -5.78
N ALA A 94 4.31 -11.84 -6.41
CA ALA A 94 3.92 -11.05 -7.57
C ALA A 94 3.52 -11.89 -8.80
N ASP A 95 4.02 -13.12 -8.91
CA ASP A 95 3.67 -14.04 -9.99
C ASP A 95 2.24 -14.60 -9.85
N THR A 96 1.68 -14.57 -8.64
CA THR A 96 0.38 -15.17 -8.34
C THR A 96 -0.66 -14.19 -7.82
N HIS A 97 -0.23 -13.04 -7.28
CA HIS A 97 -1.12 -12.05 -6.63
C HIS A 97 -0.75 -10.61 -7.01
N GLY A 98 -1.57 -9.67 -6.60
CA GLY A 98 -1.32 -8.23 -6.66
C GLY A 98 -1.79 -7.53 -7.93
N SER A 99 -2.23 -8.28 -8.94
CA SER A 99 -2.83 -7.74 -10.17
C SER A 99 -3.88 -8.68 -10.73
N LEU A 100 -4.80 -8.15 -11.54
CA LEU A 100 -5.83 -8.93 -12.24
C LEU A 100 -5.29 -9.32 -13.62
N GLU A 101 -4.64 -10.46 -13.68
CA GLU A 101 -4.04 -11.02 -14.90
C GLU A 101 -4.40 -12.49 -15.05
N ALA A 102 -4.48 -12.96 -16.30
CA ALA A 102 -4.73 -14.38 -16.58
C ALA A 102 -3.62 -15.25 -15.95
N GLY A 103 -4.03 -16.28 -15.22
CA GLY A 103 -3.13 -17.19 -14.50
C GLY A 103 -2.84 -16.83 -13.04
N LYS A 104 -3.21 -15.64 -12.60
CA LYS A 104 -3.13 -15.27 -11.18
C LYS A 104 -4.37 -15.66 -10.39
N VAL A 105 -4.23 -15.69 -9.07
CA VAL A 105 -5.34 -15.99 -8.16
C VAL A 105 -6.39 -14.90 -8.26
N ALA A 106 -7.65 -15.30 -8.38
CA ALA A 106 -8.78 -14.38 -8.50
C ALA A 106 -9.21 -13.86 -7.12
N ASP A 107 -8.34 -13.07 -6.50
CA ASP A 107 -8.56 -12.34 -5.26
C ASP A 107 -8.69 -10.86 -5.57
N PHE A 108 -9.91 -10.32 -5.46
CA PHE A 108 -10.13 -8.89 -5.72
C PHE A 108 -11.32 -8.34 -4.95
N VAL A 109 -11.39 -7.02 -4.89
CA VAL A 109 -12.52 -6.29 -4.33
C VAL A 109 -13.10 -5.38 -5.40
N ALA A 110 -14.40 -5.53 -5.67
CA ALA A 110 -15.15 -4.61 -6.50
C ALA A 110 -15.80 -3.54 -5.60
N TRP A 111 -15.43 -2.28 -5.82
CA TRP A 111 -15.88 -1.15 -5.02
C TRP A 111 -16.95 -0.34 -5.76
N GLN A 112 -17.96 0.14 -5.05
CA GLN A 112 -18.94 1.10 -5.56
C GLN A 112 -18.35 2.52 -5.43
N ILE A 113 -17.53 2.90 -6.37
CA ILE A 113 -16.82 4.19 -6.45
C ILE A 113 -16.78 4.68 -7.89
N ASP A 114 -16.64 5.98 -8.09
CA ASP A 114 -16.55 6.58 -9.42
C ASP A 114 -15.12 6.53 -9.99
N ARG A 115 -14.12 6.65 -9.11
CA ARG A 115 -12.71 6.70 -9.50
C ARG A 115 -11.84 5.91 -8.52
N PRO A 116 -10.75 5.28 -8.96
CA PRO A 116 -9.81 4.60 -8.07
C PRO A 116 -9.27 5.49 -6.94
N ALA A 117 -9.12 6.81 -7.20
CA ALA A 117 -8.70 7.79 -6.21
C ALA A 117 -9.63 7.90 -4.99
N ASP A 118 -10.91 7.54 -5.14
CA ASP A 118 -11.89 7.59 -4.05
C ASP A 118 -11.54 6.63 -2.92
N LEU A 119 -10.78 5.56 -3.20
CA LEU A 119 -10.25 4.65 -2.17
C LEU A 119 -9.31 5.36 -1.20
N SER A 120 -8.55 6.33 -1.69
CA SER A 120 -7.61 7.12 -0.89
C SER A 120 -8.21 8.41 -0.36
N TYR A 121 -9.33 8.86 -0.94
CA TYR A 121 -9.94 10.14 -0.59
C TYR A 121 -10.73 10.07 0.72
N TRP A 122 -11.63 9.10 0.86
CA TRP A 122 -12.53 9.01 2.00
C TRP A 122 -11.82 8.58 3.27
N LEU A 123 -11.86 9.44 4.28
CA LEU A 123 -11.31 9.19 5.60
C LEU A 123 -12.36 8.49 6.47
N GLY A 124 -12.19 7.21 6.68
CA GLY A 124 -13.19 6.42 7.43
C GLY A 124 -14.43 6.08 6.59
N GLY A 125 -15.49 5.63 7.26
CA GLY A 125 -16.68 5.13 6.62
C GLY A 125 -16.50 3.78 5.94
N ASP A 126 -17.60 3.13 5.62
CA ASP A 126 -17.61 1.87 4.88
C ASP A 126 -18.08 2.14 3.44
N LEU A 127 -17.21 1.92 2.48
CA LEU A 127 -17.57 1.97 1.08
C LEU A 127 -18.19 0.61 0.70
N GLU A 128 -19.32 0.65 0.00
CA GLU A 128 -19.96 -0.56 -0.51
C GLU A 128 -18.99 -1.34 -1.39
N LYS A 129 -18.89 -2.62 -1.13
CA LYS A 129 -17.93 -3.50 -1.81
C LYS A 129 -18.43 -4.92 -1.92
N ARG A 130 -17.91 -5.63 -2.91
CA ARG A 130 -18.00 -7.09 -3.03
C ARG A 130 -16.60 -7.67 -3.01
N VAL A 131 -16.39 -8.68 -2.21
CA VAL A 131 -15.08 -9.33 -2.05
C VAL A 131 -15.12 -10.70 -2.74
N VAL A 132 -14.16 -10.92 -3.61
CA VAL A 132 -13.95 -12.22 -4.26
C VAL A 132 -12.65 -12.81 -3.77
N ARG A 133 -12.69 -14.04 -3.31
CA ARG A 133 -11.54 -14.82 -2.85
C ARG A 133 -11.49 -16.16 -3.56
N HIS A 134 -10.36 -16.46 -4.20
CA HIS A 134 -10.19 -17.66 -5.04
C HIS A 134 -11.31 -17.83 -6.07
N GLY A 135 -11.77 -16.73 -6.66
CA GLY A 135 -12.84 -16.73 -7.64
C GLY A 135 -14.26 -16.89 -7.08
N VAL A 136 -14.43 -16.91 -5.76
CA VAL A 136 -15.74 -17.03 -5.09
C VAL A 136 -16.06 -15.76 -4.32
N GLU A 137 -17.26 -15.22 -4.55
CA GLU A 137 -17.75 -14.07 -3.78
C GLU A 137 -17.99 -14.48 -2.32
N THR A 138 -17.46 -13.70 -1.39
CA THR A 138 -17.61 -13.92 0.05
C THR A 138 -18.51 -12.84 0.64
N SER A 139 -19.45 -13.25 1.52
CA SER A 139 -20.18 -12.28 2.36
C SER A 139 -19.22 -11.67 3.39
N VAL A 140 -19.13 -10.36 3.42
CA VAL A 140 -18.36 -9.59 4.40
C VAL A 140 -19.31 -8.88 5.33
#